data_cba6fb8c338584ef3efa3cc17585693f
#
_entry.id   cba6fb8c338584ef3efa3cc17585693f
#
_cell.length_a   1.000
_cell.length_b   1.000
_cell.length_c   1.000
_cell.angle_alpha   90.00
_cell.angle_beta   90.00
_cell.angle_gamma   90.00
#
_symmetry.space_group_name_H-M   'P 1'
#
loop_
_entity.id
_entity.type
_entity.pdbx_description
1 polymer ?
#
loop_
_entity_poly.entity_id
_entity_poly.type
_entity_poly.pdbx_seq_one_letter_code
_entity_poly.pdbx_strand_id
1 'polypeptide(L)'
;MSTHSAIATVGIKAPLAVVQAPTVNPTGEQVRIRVKWTASTPLDLHQNDGGLLVKHPQVLGDGTAGTVIEVGPDVKSLTVGDEVFGFTWRDPAEKSHQTFCTTDEWLVAKVNISLSLSLRKMGLTLQ
;
A
#
# COMPACT_ATOMS: atom_id res chain seq x y z
N MET A 1 -10.63 -17.87 2.82
CA MET A 1 -9.63 -16.81 2.57
C MET A 1 -10.17 -15.49 3.05
N SER A 2 -9.39 -14.76 3.82
CA SER A 2 -9.79 -13.43 4.29
C SER A 2 -9.77 -12.42 3.15
N THR A 3 -10.68 -11.46 3.23
CA THR A 3 -10.74 -10.34 2.30
C THR A 3 -10.75 -9.02 3.08
N HIS A 4 -10.49 -7.94 2.38
CA HIS A 4 -10.55 -6.59 2.92
C HIS A 4 -11.04 -5.61 1.84
N SER A 5 -11.40 -4.40 2.25
CA SER A 5 -11.89 -3.39 1.32
C SER A 5 -10.76 -2.75 0.54
N ALA A 6 -11.00 -2.50 -0.73
CA ALA A 6 -10.10 -1.82 -1.64
C ALA A 6 -10.87 -0.90 -2.57
N ILE A 7 -10.20 0.13 -3.10
CA ILE A 7 -10.75 1.02 -4.11
C ILE A 7 -10.17 0.62 -5.46
N ALA A 8 -11.03 0.31 -6.40
CA ALA A 8 -10.60 -0.21 -7.71
C ALA A 8 -11.32 0.48 -8.87
N THR A 9 -10.66 0.46 -10.02
CA THR A 9 -11.31 0.77 -11.30
C THR A 9 -12.16 -0.43 -11.72
N VAL A 10 -13.30 -0.16 -12.34
CA VAL A 10 -14.19 -1.22 -12.85
C VAL A 10 -14.42 -1.12 -14.36
N GLY A 11 -13.94 -0.07 -14.98
CA GLY A 11 -14.04 0.16 -16.41
C GLY A 11 -13.43 1.51 -16.78
N ILE A 12 -13.20 1.75 -18.08
CA ILE A 12 -12.64 3.01 -18.56
C ILE A 12 -13.61 4.14 -18.25
N LYS A 13 -13.14 5.17 -17.55
CA LYS A 13 -13.92 6.36 -17.13
C LYS A 13 -15.14 6.03 -16.27
N ALA A 14 -15.25 4.79 -15.81
CA ALA A 14 -16.32 4.42 -14.87
C ALA A 14 -16.02 4.97 -13.47
N PRO A 15 -17.04 5.20 -12.63
CA PRO A 15 -16.80 5.56 -11.24
C PRO A 15 -15.98 4.49 -10.53
N LEU A 16 -15.10 4.92 -9.64
CA LEU A 16 -14.36 3.98 -8.79
C LEU A 16 -15.33 3.25 -7.85
N ALA A 17 -15.01 2.03 -7.50
CA ALA A 17 -15.85 1.22 -6.62
C ALA A 17 -15.04 0.67 -5.46
N VAL A 18 -15.73 0.48 -4.33
CA VAL A 18 -15.18 -0.29 -3.21
C VAL A 18 -15.41 -1.76 -3.53
N VAL A 19 -14.34 -2.54 -3.55
CA VAL A 19 -14.37 -3.97 -3.85
C VAL A 19 -13.74 -4.74 -2.70
N GLN A 20 -14.00 -6.04 -2.66
CA GLN A 20 -13.31 -6.93 -1.72
C GLN A 20 -12.08 -7.51 -2.42
N ALA A 21 -10.92 -7.28 -1.82
CA ALA A 21 -9.64 -7.78 -2.31
C ALA A 21 -9.15 -8.91 -1.40
N PRO A 22 -8.44 -9.91 -1.92
CA PRO A 22 -7.90 -10.97 -1.08
C PRO A 22 -6.81 -10.44 -0.15
N THR A 23 -6.86 -10.86 1.11
CA THR A 23 -5.81 -10.57 2.09
C THR A 23 -4.72 -11.62 1.93
N VAL A 24 -3.59 -11.21 1.38
CA VAL A 24 -2.47 -12.10 1.07
C VAL A 24 -1.59 -12.25 2.31
N ASN A 25 -1.33 -13.49 2.70
CA ASN A 25 -0.38 -13.77 3.77
C ASN A 25 1.05 -13.57 3.27
N PRO A 26 1.91 -12.89 4.02
CA PRO A 26 3.29 -12.69 3.59
C PRO A 26 4.07 -14.00 3.61
N THR A 27 4.83 -14.23 2.55
CA THR A 27 5.74 -15.38 2.40
C THR A 27 7.15 -14.87 2.11
N GLY A 28 8.18 -15.68 2.40
CA GLY A 28 9.56 -15.28 2.14
C GLY A 28 9.91 -13.96 2.82
N GLU A 29 10.32 -12.98 2.02
CA GLU A 29 10.73 -11.64 2.48
C GLU A 29 9.58 -10.62 2.50
N GLN A 30 8.34 -11.07 2.36
CA GLN A 30 7.19 -10.19 2.31
C GLN A 30 6.72 -9.75 3.69
N VAL A 31 6.13 -8.56 3.74
CA VAL A 31 5.47 -8.02 4.92
C VAL A 31 4.04 -7.64 4.56
N ARG A 32 3.12 -7.73 5.52
CA ARG A 32 1.77 -7.20 5.37
C ARG A 32 1.65 -5.93 6.18
N ILE A 33 1.17 -4.89 5.54
CA ILE A 33 1.07 -3.55 6.10
C ILE A 33 -0.40 -3.17 6.23
N ARG A 34 -0.79 -2.68 7.40
CA ARG A 34 -2.06 -1.98 7.55
C ARG A 34 -1.84 -0.56 7.04
N VAL A 35 -2.46 -0.25 5.91
CA VAL A 35 -2.28 1.05 5.26
C VAL A 35 -2.99 2.13 6.07
N LYS A 36 -2.25 3.15 6.47
CA LYS A 36 -2.78 4.33 7.15
C LYS A 36 -2.91 5.51 6.19
N TRP A 37 -1.96 5.64 5.28
CA TRP A 37 -1.90 6.72 4.30
C TRP A 37 -1.56 6.16 2.93
N THR A 38 -2.24 6.69 1.95
CA THR A 38 -2.01 6.36 0.55
C THR A 38 -2.03 7.66 -0.25
N ALA A 39 -1.19 7.73 -1.28
CA ALA A 39 -1.13 8.89 -2.14
C ALA A 39 -1.93 8.66 -3.41
N SER A 40 -2.78 9.61 -3.77
CA SER A 40 -3.40 9.66 -5.09
C SER A 40 -2.46 10.37 -6.05
N THR A 41 -2.19 9.74 -7.18
CA THR A 41 -1.26 10.27 -8.18
C THR A 41 -1.94 10.42 -9.54
N PRO A 42 -1.36 11.18 -10.47
CA PRO A 42 -1.88 11.24 -11.84
C PRO A 42 -2.00 9.87 -12.51
N LEU A 43 -1.18 8.90 -12.13
CA LEU A 43 -1.27 7.54 -12.66
C LEU A 43 -2.62 6.90 -12.32
N ASP A 44 -3.13 7.10 -11.11
CA ASP A 44 -4.45 6.58 -10.72
C ASP A 44 -5.54 7.10 -11.66
N LEU A 45 -5.49 8.39 -11.99
CA LEU A 45 -6.42 9.01 -12.92
C LEU A 45 -6.28 8.45 -14.33
N HIS A 46 -5.05 8.32 -14.82
CA HIS A 46 -4.78 7.74 -16.14
C HIS A 46 -5.23 6.29 -16.22
N GLN A 47 -5.06 5.51 -15.17
CA GLN A 47 -5.53 4.14 -15.13
C GLN A 47 -7.06 4.07 -15.20
N ASN A 48 -7.75 4.95 -14.51
CA ASN A 48 -9.21 4.97 -14.55
C ASN A 48 -9.75 5.51 -15.88
N ASP A 49 -9.20 6.61 -16.39
CA ASP A 49 -9.75 7.33 -17.55
C ASP A 49 -9.32 6.74 -18.89
N GLY A 50 -8.09 6.27 -18.97
CA GLY A 50 -7.51 5.79 -20.22
C GLY A 50 -7.22 4.30 -20.27
N GLY A 51 -7.36 3.59 -19.15
CA GLY A 51 -7.04 2.16 -19.08
C GLY A 51 -5.56 1.86 -19.25
N LEU A 52 -4.68 2.82 -18.97
CA LEU A 52 -3.24 2.68 -19.15
C LEU A 52 -2.67 1.56 -18.28
N LEU A 53 -2.14 0.51 -18.91
CA LEU A 53 -1.53 -0.64 -18.24
C LEU A 53 -2.47 -1.31 -17.23
N VAL A 54 -3.76 -1.29 -17.50
CA VAL A 54 -4.79 -1.75 -16.55
C VAL A 54 -5.57 -2.91 -17.11
N LYS A 55 -5.82 -3.88 -16.25
CA LYS A 55 -6.79 -4.92 -16.45
C LYS A 55 -7.84 -4.79 -15.35
N HIS A 56 -9.03 -4.32 -15.71
CA HIS A 56 -10.12 -4.11 -14.76
C HIS A 56 -10.64 -5.43 -14.17
N PRO A 57 -11.00 -5.48 -12.87
CA PRO A 57 -10.84 -4.43 -11.87
C PRO A 57 -9.39 -4.27 -11.42
N GLN A 58 -8.94 -3.04 -11.26
CA GLN A 58 -7.57 -2.73 -10.84
C GLN A 58 -7.61 -1.92 -9.54
N VAL A 59 -7.02 -2.46 -8.47
CA VAL A 59 -6.80 -1.70 -7.24
C VAL A 59 -5.79 -0.59 -7.51
N LEU A 60 -6.08 0.60 -7.02
CA LEU A 60 -5.24 1.78 -7.25
C LEU A 60 -4.27 2.02 -6.10
N GLY A 61 -3.38 2.99 -6.32
CA GLY A 61 -2.47 3.51 -5.30
C GLY A 61 -1.08 2.90 -5.36
N ASP A 62 -0.08 3.76 -5.38
CA ASP A 62 1.33 3.35 -5.50
C ASP A 62 2.17 3.77 -4.29
N GLY A 63 1.78 4.82 -3.57
CA GLY A 63 2.46 5.26 -2.37
C GLY A 63 1.77 4.74 -1.11
N THR A 64 2.53 4.09 -0.25
CA THR A 64 2.03 3.44 0.96
C THR A 64 2.73 3.96 2.20
N ALA A 65 1.98 4.23 3.26
CA ALA A 65 2.52 4.40 4.60
C ALA A 65 1.61 3.71 5.60
N GLY A 66 2.18 3.01 6.54
CA GLY A 66 1.38 2.28 7.53
C GLY A 66 2.22 1.47 8.50
N THR A 67 1.57 0.53 9.14
CA THR A 67 2.16 -0.30 10.19
C THR A 67 2.32 -1.74 9.71
N VAL A 68 3.49 -2.31 9.91
CA VAL A 68 3.72 -3.75 9.66
C VAL A 68 2.93 -4.55 10.68
N ILE A 69 2.04 -5.42 10.22
CA ILE A 69 1.21 -6.25 11.11
C ILE A 69 1.56 -7.73 11.02
N GLU A 70 2.25 -8.15 9.99
CA GLU A 70 2.70 -9.53 9.83
C GLU A 70 3.94 -9.56 8.94
N VAL A 71 4.87 -10.47 9.22
CA VAL A 71 6.11 -10.63 8.45
C VAL A 71 6.25 -12.07 7.99
N GLY A 72 6.83 -12.23 6.80
CA GLY A 72 7.19 -13.55 6.29
C GLY A 72 8.41 -14.12 7.02
N PRO A 73 8.68 -15.42 6.84
CA PRO A 73 9.73 -16.10 7.60
C PRO A 73 11.14 -15.63 7.32
N ASP A 74 11.38 -15.00 6.17
CA ASP A 74 12.72 -14.56 5.75
C ASP A 74 12.94 -13.07 5.92
N VAL A 75 12.00 -12.35 6.52
CA VAL A 75 12.11 -10.90 6.76
C VAL A 75 13.19 -10.65 7.81
N LYS A 76 14.11 -9.72 7.51
CA LYS A 76 15.29 -9.44 8.34
C LYS A 76 15.34 -8.03 8.90
N SER A 77 14.78 -7.05 8.18
CA SER A 77 14.94 -5.64 8.51
C SER A 77 13.72 -5.02 9.17
N LEU A 78 12.58 -5.69 9.14
CA LEU A 78 11.31 -5.19 9.67
C LEU A 78 10.72 -6.14 10.69
N THR A 79 10.00 -5.58 11.66
CA THR A 79 9.27 -6.35 12.67
C THR A 79 7.84 -5.83 12.77
N VAL A 80 6.96 -6.66 13.31
CA VAL A 80 5.56 -6.27 13.57
C VAL A 80 5.55 -5.06 14.49
N GLY A 81 4.77 -4.04 14.11
CA GLY A 81 4.67 -2.78 14.83
C GLY A 81 5.49 -1.65 14.23
N ASP A 82 6.41 -1.95 13.30
CA ASP A 82 7.19 -0.92 12.64
C ASP A 82 6.31 -0.06 11.74
N GLU A 83 6.53 1.26 11.81
CA GLU A 83 5.93 2.21 10.87
C GLU A 83 6.82 2.29 9.63
N VAL A 84 6.23 2.13 8.46
CA VAL A 84 6.95 2.08 7.19
C VAL A 84 6.30 2.96 6.13
N PHE A 85 7.06 3.33 5.12
CA PHE A 85 6.57 4.00 3.93
C PHE A 85 7.32 3.48 2.69
N GLY A 86 6.70 3.57 1.55
CA GLY A 86 7.34 3.14 0.32
C GLY A 86 6.49 3.29 -0.91
N PHE A 87 7.06 2.87 -2.03
CA PHE A 87 6.44 2.87 -3.33
C PHE A 87 6.12 1.43 -3.71
N THR A 88 4.84 1.07 -3.71
CA THR A 88 4.38 -0.31 -3.83
C THR A 88 3.37 -0.41 -4.97
N TRP A 89 3.83 -0.82 -6.14
CA TRP A 89 3.08 -0.66 -7.38
C TRP A 89 3.01 -1.90 -8.28
N ARG A 90 3.80 -2.93 -7.97
CA ARG A 90 4.07 -4.01 -8.94
C ARG A 90 2.88 -4.91 -9.23
N ASP A 91 2.07 -5.22 -8.23
CA ASP A 91 0.93 -6.11 -8.41
C ASP A 91 -0.25 -5.73 -7.48
N PRO A 92 -1.43 -6.33 -7.69
CA PRO A 92 -2.62 -5.94 -6.94
C PRO A 92 -2.50 -6.02 -5.43
N ALA A 93 -1.75 -6.99 -4.90
CA ALA A 93 -1.56 -7.14 -3.45
C ALA A 93 -0.73 -6.01 -2.86
N GLU A 94 0.11 -5.36 -3.67
CA GLU A 94 0.99 -4.27 -3.25
C GLU A 94 0.33 -2.89 -3.30
N LYS A 95 -0.74 -2.73 -4.05
CA LYS A 95 -1.38 -1.42 -4.24
C LYS A 95 -1.90 -0.87 -2.91
N SER A 96 -1.88 0.45 -2.78
CA SER A 96 -2.08 1.10 -1.47
C SER A 96 -3.50 1.56 -1.18
N HIS A 97 -4.38 1.64 -2.19
CA HIS A 97 -5.78 2.00 -1.96
C HIS A 97 -6.59 0.80 -1.45
N GLN A 98 -6.09 0.17 -0.41
CA GLN A 98 -6.73 -0.96 0.25
C GLN A 98 -6.31 -1.04 1.72
N THR A 99 -7.07 -1.77 2.51
CA THR A 99 -6.83 -1.86 3.97
C THR A 99 -5.47 -2.48 4.27
N PHE A 100 -5.12 -3.55 3.57
CA PHE A 100 -3.86 -4.25 3.74
C PHE A 100 -3.10 -4.33 2.43
N CYS A 101 -1.80 -4.11 2.51
CA CYS A 101 -0.88 -4.21 1.40
C CYS A 101 0.18 -5.25 1.76
N THR A 102 0.48 -6.19 0.85
CA THR A 102 1.51 -7.20 1.05
C THR A 102 2.59 -6.99 -0.01
N THR A 103 3.80 -6.73 0.44
CA THR A 103 4.93 -6.38 -0.44
C THR A 103 6.24 -6.88 0.14
N ASP A 104 7.30 -6.87 -0.68
CA ASP A 104 8.64 -7.23 -0.21
C ASP A 104 9.22 -6.18 0.74
N GLU A 105 9.95 -6.62 1.76
CA GLU A 105 10.51 -5.73 2.79
C GLU A 105 11.42 -4.64 2.20
N TRP A 106 12.07 -4.92 1.09
CA TRP A 106 13.02 -3.97 0.48
C TRP A 106 12.35 -2.84 -0.31
N LEU A 107 11.03 -2.92 -0.54
CA LEU A 107 10.27 -1.83 -1.18
C LEU A 107 9.81 -0.74 -0.21
N VAL A 108 9.91 -1.00 1.09
CA VAL A 108 9.46 -0.05 2.11
C VAL A 108 10.60 0.23 3.09
N ALA A 109 10.60 1.44 3.64
CA ALA A 109 11.59 1.88 4.59
C ALA A 109 10.94 2.14 5.95
N LYS A 110 11.65 1.78 7.01
CA LYS A 110 11.19 2.05 8.37
C LYS A 110 11.27 3.54 8.68
N VAL A 111 10.20 4.07 9.24
CA VAL A 111 10.19 5.45 9.74
C VAL A 111 10.85 5.46 11.13
N ASN A 112 11.93 6.22 11.25
CA ASN A 112 12.62 6.39 12.51
C ASN A 112 11.86 7.39 13.39
N ILE A 113 11.70 7.10 14.68
CA ILE A 113 11.05 8.00 15.64
C ILE A 113 11.68 9.39 15.63
N SER A 114 13.01 9.47 15.57
CA SER A 114 13.72 10.75 15.51
C SER A 114 13.34 11.56 14.27
N LEU A 115 13.22 10.91 13.12
CA LEU A 115 12.77 11.54 11.89
C LEU A 115 11.32 12.01 12.02
N SER A 116 10.45 11.19 12.56
CA SER A 116 9.04 11.53 12.77
C SER A 116 8.89 12.77 13.66
N LEU A 117 9.64 12.85 14.76
CA LEU A 117 9.65 14.03 15.64
C LEU A 117 10.19 15.26 14.93
N SER A 118 11.25 15.12 14.13
CA SER A 118 11.81 16.22 13.36
C SER A 118 10.80 16.75 12.34
N LEU A 119 10.09 15.87 11.65
CA LEU A 119 9.06 16.24 10.68
C LEU A 119 7.90 16.99 11.37
N ARG A 120 7.48 16.54 12.56
CA ARG A 120 6.44 17.23 13.34
C ARG A 120 6.87 18.64 13.71
N LYS A 121 8.12 18.83 14.14
CA LYS A 121 8.68 20.16 14.46
C LYS A 121 8.70 21.07 13.24
N MET A 122 8.79 20.52 12.05
CA MET A 122 8.75 21.26 10.78
C MET A 122 7.33 21.52 10.30
N GLY A 123 6.30 21.09 11.04
CA GLY A 123 4.91 21.22 10.62
C GLY A 123 4.44 20.11 9.67
N LEU A 124 5.24 19.07 9.49
CA LEU A 124 4.89 17.91 8.67
C LEU A 124 4.44 16.77 9.58
N THR A 125 3.38 16.07 9.18
CA THR A 125 2.82 14.98 9.98
C THR A 125 2.82 13.70 9.16
N LEU A 126 3.50 12.67 9.71
CA LEU A 126 3.34 11.28 9.28
C LEU A 126 2.47 10.60 10.32
N GLN A 127 1.26 10.22 9.95
CA GLN A 127 0.34 9.56 10.86
C GLN A 127 0.03 8.16 10.39
#